data_c9f4b33bb9025dc77361fb59cdb51b2b
#
_entry.id   c9f4b33bb9025dc77361fb59cdb51b2b
#
_cell.length_a   1.000
_cell.length_b   1.000
_cell.length_c   1.000
_cell.angle_alpha   90.00
_cell.angle_beta   90.00
_cell.angle_gamma   90.00
#
_symmetry.space_group_name_H-M   'P 1'
#
loop_
_entity.id
_entity.type
_entity.pdbx_description
1 polymer ?
#
loop_
_entity_poly.entity_id
_entity_poly.type
_entity_poly.pdbx_seq_one_letter_code
_entity_poly.pdbx_strand_id
1 'polypeptide(L)'
;IHFSNVKKGDKVAVAGYGGLGHMAVQYLVDLGADVTVFDRTEEKRADAALMGATRYVNVNNPEEMKGLRNTFDFIISTIPANYEPIQYVAMLKMGGEMAIVGLPDKSTLNIANMAFLSQRKVYGSLIGGIKETQEMLDYSVAHDIYPEVEIIKADAAEIDKAWRNVADGKVKFRYVIDMSTIK
;
A
#
# COMPACT_ATOMS: atom_id res chain seq x y z
N ILE A 1 7.66 -5.49 3.36
CA ILE A 1 8.25 -4.77 4.51
C ILE A 1 9.36 -5.60 5.13
N HIS A 2 9.18 -6.89 5.36
CA HIS A 2 10.19 -7.78 5.95
C HIS A 2 11.56 -7.69 5.26
N PHE A 3 11.59 -7.58 3.92
CA PHE A 3 12.83 -7.44 3.14
C PHE A 3 13.27 -5.99 2.91
N SER A 4 12.52 -5.01 3.43
CA SER A 4 12.93 -3.61 3.37
C SER A 4 13.95 -3.31 4.47
N ASN A 5 14.78 -2.29 4.23
CA ASN A 5 15.71 -1.79 5.25
C ASN A 5 15.10 -0.62 6.05
N VAL A 6 13.78 -0.53 6.13
CA VAL A 6 13.07 0.55 6.82
C VAL A 6 13.40 0.56 8.30
N LYS A 7 13.70 1.73 8.82
CA LYS A 7 14.06 2.00 10.21
C LYS A 7 13.16 3.06 10.80
N LYS A 8 13.15 3.13 12.12
CA LYS A 8 12.49 4.21 12.85
C LYS A 8 12.98 5.58 12.38
N GLY A 9 12.02 6.43 12.04
CA GLY A 9 12.28 7.79 11.56
C GLY A 9 12.52 7.92 10.05
N ASP A 10 12.59 6.81 9.29
CA ASP A 10 12.64 6.87 7.83
C ASP A 10 11.35 7.46 7.28
N LYS A 11 11.47 8.29 6.24
CA LYS A 11 10.33 8.78 5.47
C LYS A 11 9.92 7.75 4.45
N VAL A 12 8.74 7.19 4.60
CA VAL A 12 8.26 6.12 3.75
C VAL A 12 6.94 6.48 3.08
N ALA A 13 6.70 5.90 1.91
CA ALA A 13 5.46 6.11 1.19
C ALA A 13 4.76 4.79 0.87
N VAL A 14 3.43 4.80 0.99
CA VAL A 14 2.55 3.73 0.53
C VAL A 14 1.74 4.26 -0.65
N ALA A 15 2.02 3.77 -1.85
CA ALA A 15 1.30 4.12 -3.07
C ALA A 15 0.18 3.11 -3.33
N GLY A 16 -1.07 3.59 -3.23
CA GLY A 16 -2.30 2.79 -3.21
C GLY A 16 -2.73 2.43 -1.79
N TYR A 17 -3.91 2.89 -1.41
CA TYR A 17 -4.46 2.68 -0.07
C TYR A 17 -5.72 1.79 -0.14
N GLY A 18 -5.52 0.56 -0.54
CA GLY A 18 -6.51 -0.51 -0.59
C GLY A 18 -6.19 -1.63 0.41
N GLY A 19 -6.64 -2.86 0.10
CA GLY A 19 -6.48 -4.02 0.98
C GLY A 19 -5.03 -4.36 1.37
N LEU A 20 -4.05 -4.14 0.50
CA LEU A 20 -2.63 -4.30 0.84
C LEU A 20 -2.05 -3.02 1.47
N GLY A 21 -2.45 -1.85 0.95
CA GLY A 21 -1.89 -0.58 1.38
C GLY A 21 -2.19 -0.25 2.85
N HIS A 22 -3.42 -0.50 3.34
CA HIS A 22 -3.76 -0.22 4.74
C HIS A 22 -2.96 -1.10 5.72
N MET A 23 -2.67 -2.35 5.34
CA MET A 23 -1.78 -3.21 6.13
C MET A 23 -0.34 -2.70 6.09
N ALA A 24 0.14 -2.27 4.91
CA ALA A 24 1.48 -1.69 4.79
C ALA A 24 1.65 -0.46 5.68
N VAL A 25 0.64 0.42 5.76
CA VAL A 25 0.66 1.59 6.65
C VAL A 25 0.83 1.16 8.10
N GLN A 26 0.01 0.23 8.60
CA GLN A 26 0.07 -0.23 9.99
C GLN A 26 1.46 -0.78 10.35
N TYR A 27 2.03 -1.67 9.53
CA TYR A 27 3.37 -2.21 9.77
C TYR A 27 4.46 -1.15 9.74
N LEU A 28 4.38 -0.19 8.80
CA LEU A 28 5.39 0.87 8.70
C LEU A 28 5.31 1.86 9.87
N VAL A 29 4.10 2.17 10.33
CA VAL A 29 3.86 2.97 11.52
C VAL A 29 4.41 2.28 12.76
N ASP A 30 4.15 0.99 12.91
CA ASP A 30 4.64 0.18 14.04
C ASP A 30 6.18 0.11 14.07
N LEU A 31 6.84 0.07 12.91
CA LEU A 31 8.29 0.20 12.79
C LEU A 31 8.81 1.61 13.14
N GLY A 32 7.93 2.55 13.40
CA GLY A 32 8.27 3.93 13.75
C GLY A 32 8.68 4.81 12.58
N ALA A 33 8.28 4.46 11.36
CA ALA A 33 8.51 5.27 10.17
C ALA A 33 7.53 6.47 10.08
N ASP A 34 7.95 7.52 9.37
CA ASP A 34 7.12 8.66 8.99
C ASP A 34 6.38 8.32 7.69
N VAL A 35 5.10 7.93 7.80
CA VAL A 35 4.34 7.31 6.70
C VAL A 35 3.52 8.33 5.94
N THR A 36 3.74 8.43 4.62
CA THR A 36 2.91 9.17 3.68
C THR A 36 2.10 8.19 2.81
N VAL A 37 0.79 8.39 2.74
CA VAL A 37 -0.11 7.61 1.87
C VAL A 37 -0.39 8.37 0.58
N PHE A 38 -0.37 7.67 -0.54
CA PHE A 38 -0.80 8.17 -1.85
C PHE A 38 -2.04 7.40 -2.31
N ASP A 39 -3.14 8.09 -2.59
CA ASP A 39 -4.34 7.49 -3.16
C ASP A 39 -5.06 8.49 -4.09
N ARG A 40 -6.06 8.01 -4.84
CA ARG A 40 -6.80 8.80 -5.83
C ARG A 40 -7.99 9.56 -5.25
N THR A 41 -8.46 9.19 -4.06
CA THR A 41 -9.70 9.69 -3.45
C THR A 41 -9.43 10.40 -2.13
N GLU A 42 -10.34 11.27 -1.71
CA GLU A 42 -10.28 11.93 -0.40
C GLU A 42 -10.92 11.10 0.72
N GLU A 43 -11.79 10.18 0.36
CA GLU A 43 -12.65 9.44 1.30
C GLU A 43 -11.86 8.67 2.36
N LYS A 44 -10.66 8.22 2.01
CA LYS A 44 -9.82 7.40 2.88
C LYS A 44 -8.78 8.19 3.69
N ARG A 45 -8.75 9.52 3.54
CA ARG A 45 -7.77 10.39 4.23
C ARG A 45 -7.88 10.27 5.76
N ALA A 46 -9.11 10.31 6.28
CA ALA A 46 -9.35 10.19 7.71
C ALA A 46 -8.92 8.82 8.25
N ASP A 47 -9.21 7.76 7.51
CA ASP A 47 -8.81 6.39 7.89
C ASP A 47 -7.28 6.23 7.91
N ALA A 48 -6.59 6.78 6.92
CA ALA A 48 -5.13 6.73 6.89
C ALA A 48 -4.51 7.45 8.11
N ALA A 49 -5.08 8.59 8.50
CA ALA A 49 -4.66 9.30 9.71
C ALA A 49 -4.93 8.49 10.99
N LEU A 50 -6.09 7.83 11.09
CA LEU A 50 -6.43 6.95 12.21
C LEU A 50 -5.46 5.75 12.32
N MET A 51 -4.95 5.25 11.20
CA MET A 51 -3.94 4.20 11.16
C MET A 51 -2.51 4.71 11.41
N GLY A 52 -2.34 6.01 11.70
CA GLY A 52 -1.06 6.60 12.08
C GLY A 52 -0.25 7.17 10.91
N ALA A 53 -0.80 7.25 9.69
CA ALA A 53 -0.14 7.95 8.60
C ALA A 53 -0.02 9.46 8.93
N THR A 54 1.18 10.01 8.78
CA THR A 54 1.46 11.41 9.09
C THR A 54 1.03 12.36 7.98
N ARG A 55 0.91 11.84 6.75
CA ARG A 55 0.49 12.59 5.57
C ARG A 55 -0.32 11.72 4.63
N TYR A 56 -1.33 12.33 4.01
CA TYR A 56 -2.07 11.75 2.89
C TYR A 56 -1.97 12.68 1.69
N VAL A 57 -1.74 12.12 0.52
CA VAL A 57 -1.58 12.83 -0.75
C VAL A 57 -2.62 12.29 -1.74
N ASN A 58 -3.54 13.14 -2.17
CA ASN A 58 -4.41 12.83 -3.29
C ASN A 58 -3.63 13.03 -4.60
N VAL A 59 -3.34 11.93 -5.30
CA VAL A 59 -2.54 11.97 -6.53
C VAL A 59 -3.23 12.71 -7.69
N ASN A 60 -4.56 12.93 -7.58
CA ASN A 60 -5.32 13.73 -8.53
C ASN A 60 -5.25 15.23 -8.23
N ASN A 61 -4.64 15.63 -7.09
CA ASN A 61 -4.41 17.01 -6.73
C ASN A 61 -2.95 17.40 -7.03
N PRO A 62 -2.67 18.16 -8.11
CA PRO A 62 -1.31 18.54 -8.48
C PRO A 62 -0.57 19.33 -7.39
N GLU A 63 -1.29 20.09 -6.57
CA GLU A 63 -0.68 20.89 -5.51
C GLU A 63 -0.11 19.98 -4.40
N GLU A 64 -0.80 18.90 -4.05
CA GLU A 64 -0.34 17.95 -3.06
C GLU A 64 0.86 17.13 -3.53
N MET A 65 1.00 16.94 -4.84
CA MET A 65 2.12 16.24 -5.46
C MET A 65 3.40 17.08 -5.56
N LYS A 66 3.32 18.40 -5.34
CA LYS A 66 4.49 19.28 -5.41
C LYS A 66 5.46 19.05 -4.27
N GLY A 67 6.74 19.24 -4.56
CA GLY A 67 7.81 19.24 -3.55
C GLY A 67 8.19 17.86 -3.00
N LEU A 68 7.68 16.77 -3.59
CA LEU A 68 7.92 15.40 -3.11
C LEU A 68 9.19 14.74 -3.66
N ARG A 69 9.90 15.41 -4.57
CA ARG A 69 11.14 14.88 -5.13
C ARG A 69 12.22 14.70 -4.06
N ASN A 70 12.96 13.58 -4.11
CA ASN A 70 14.03 13.25 -3.16
C ASN A 70 13.57 13.26 -1.69
N THR A 71 12.39 12.78 -1.39
CA THR A 71 11.77 12.87 -0.05
C THR A 71 11.84 11.55 0.71
N PHE A 72 11.62 10.43 0.03
CA PHE A 72 11.39 9.13 0.68
C PHE A 72 12.62 8.24 0.68
N ASP A 73 12.82 7.54 1.78
CA ASP A 73 13.82 6.49 1.93
C ASP A 73 13.33 5.18 1.31
N PHE A 74 12.01 4.91 1.43
CA PHE A 74 11.37 3.72 0.90
C PHE A 74 9.97 4.04 0.37
N ILE A 75 9.58 3.37 -0.72
CA ILE A 75 8.23 3.41 -1.27
C ILE A 75 7.76 1.98 -1.50
N ILE A 76 6.56 1.65 -1.02
CA ILE A 76 5.86 0.41 -1.41
C ILE A 76 4.67 0.75 -2.30
N SER A 77 4.62 0.16 -3.49
CA SER A 77 3.50 0.32 -4.42
C SER A 77 2.61 -0.91 -4.39
N THR A 78 1.36 -0.69 -3.97
CA THR A 78 0.30 -1.70 -3.96
C THR A 78 -0.73 -1.45 -5.07
N ILE A 79 -0.41 -0.55 -6.02
CA ILE A 79 -1.32 -0.13 -7.09
C ILE A 79 -1.55 -1.29 -8.06
N PRO A 80 -2.80 -1.77 -8.23
CA PRO A 80 -3.12 -2.88 -9.13
C PRO A 80 -3.39 -2.42 -10.57
N ALA A 81 -3.52 -1.11 -10.80
CA ALA A 81 -3.83 -0.51 -12.09
C ALA A 81 -2.58 0.02 -12.78
N ASN A 82 -2.68 0.32 -14.09
CA ASN A 82 -1.59 0.92 -14.84
C ASN A 82 -1.26 2.33 -14.32
N TYR A 83 0.00 2.59 -14.09
CA TYR A 83 0.53 3.88 -13.62
C TYR A 83 1.96 4.09 -14.13
N GLU A 84 2.53 5.25 -13.88
CA GLU A 84 3.91 5.57 -14.22
C GLU A 84 4.82 5.44 -12.98
N PRO A 85 5.50 4.31 -12.78
CA PRO A 85 6.35 4.08 -11.61
C PRO A 85 7.46 5.12 -11.46
N ILE A 86 7.95 5.67 -12.58
CA ILE A 86 9.06 6.64 -12.59
C ILE A 86 8.74 7.92 -11.78
N GLN A 87 7.47 8.29 -11.66
CA GLN A 87 7.06 9.44 -10.86
C GLN A 87 7.38 9.20 -9.38
N TYR A 88 7.10 7.99 -8.88
CA TYR A 88 7.41 7.59 -7.51
C TYR A 88 8.92 7.40 -7.31
N VAL A 89 9.61 6.81 -8.28
CA VAL A 89 11.08 6.68 -8.21
C VAL A 89 11.76 8.04 -8.08
N ALA A 90 11.23 9.08 -8.75
CA ALA A 90 11.75 10.44 -8.62
C ALA A 90 11.55 11.05 -7.21
N MET A 91 10.62 10.51 -6.43
CA MET A 91 10.38 10.92 -5.04
C MET A 91 11.34 10.25 -4.04
N LEU A 92 12.02 9.17 -4.45
CA LEU A 92 13.03 8.52 -3.61
C LEU A 92 14.25 9.43 -3.44
N LYS A 93 14.83 9.41 -2.26
CA LYS A 93 16.19 9.93 -2.01
C LYS A 93 17.22 9.10 -2.76
N MET A 94 18.43 9.59 -2.83
CA MET A 94 19.60 8.84 -3.29
C MET A 94 19.80 7.63 -2.35
N GLY A 95 19.96 6.44 -2.92
CA GLY A 95 20.02 5.18 -2.15
C GLY A 95 18.65 4.59 -1.76
N GLY A 96 17.56 5.34 -1.99
CA GLY A 96 16.20 4.88 -1.65
C GLY A 96 15.71 3.74 -2.55
N GLU A 97 14.71 3.02 -2.06
CA GLU A 97 14.21 1.79 -2.67
C GLU A 97 12.70 1.84 -2.89
N MET A 98 12.23 1.26 -3.98
CA MET A 98 10.82 1.07 -4.27
C MET A 98 10.50 -0.41 -4.47
N ALA A 99 9.62 -0.95 -3.64
CA ALA A 99 9.06 -2.29 -3.80
C ALA A 99 7.71 -2.23 -4.53
N ILE A 100 7.54 -3.02 -5.58
CA ILE A 100 6.29 -3.15 -6.32
C ILE A 100 5.65 -4.47 -5.91
N VAL A 101 4.48 -4.41 -5.27
CA VAL A 101 3.70 -5.57 -4.82
C VAL A 101 2.31 -5.63 -5.47
N GLY A 102 1.84 -4.52 -6.03
CA GLY A 102 0.67 -4.51 -6.91
C GLY A 102 0.99 -5.17 -8.26
N LEU A 103 -0.02 -5.67 -8.94
CA LEU A 103 0.12 -6.37 -10.23
C LEU A 103 -0.59 -5.58 -11.35
N PRO A 104 -0.02 -4.47 -11.82
CA PRO A 104 -0.57 -3.77 -12.98
C PRO A 104 -0.38 -4.59 -14.26
N ASP A 105 -1.36 -4.58 -15.14
CA ASP A 105 -1.30 -5.32 -16.43
C ASP A 105 -0.15 -4.81 -17.33
N LYS A 106 0.02 -3.48 -17.35
CA LYS A 106 1.06 -2.81 -18.13
C LYS A 106 1.60 -1.63 -17.35
N SER A 107 2.84 -1.67 -16.96
CA SER A 107 3.58 -0.54 -16.42
C SER A 107 4.94 -0.49 -17.06
N THR A 108 5.33 0.69 -17.51
CA THR A 108 6.61 0.89 -18.20
C THR A 108 7.55 1.67 -17.31
N LEU A 109 8.73 1.12 -17.09
CA LEU A 109 9.82 1.84 -16.44
C LEU A 109 10.82 2.26 -17.49
N ASN A 110 10.95 3.57 -17.72
CA ASN A 110 11.90 4.11 -18.68
C ASN A 110 13.33 4.01 -18.11
N ILE A 111 14.16 3.19 -18.75
CA ILE A 111 15.54 2.92 -18.31
C ILE A 111 16.42 4.17 -18.40
N ALA A 112 16.23 5.02 -19.42
CA ALA A 112 16.99 6.27 -19.51
C ALA A 112 16.69 7.18 -18.32
N ASN A 113 15.42 7.28 -17.90
CA ASN A 113 15.05 8.03 -16.72
C ASN A 113 15.64 7.42 -15.44
N MET A 114 15.76 6.09 -15.35
CA MET A 114 16.44 5.44 -14.24
C MET A 114 17.92 5.79 -14.17
N ALA A 115 18.60 5.96 -15.31
CA ALA A 115 19.99 6.43 -15.33
C ALA A 115 20.13 7.85 -14.76
N PHE A 116 19.21 8.76 -15.09
CA PHE A 116 19.18 10.11 -14.50
C PHE A 116 18.83 10.10 -13.01
N LEU A 117 18.02 9.13 -12.56
CA LEU A 117 17.64 8.94 -11.16
C LEU A 117 18.60 7.97 -10.46
N SER A 118 19.89 8.09 -10.73
CA SER A 118 20.95 7.20 -10.25
C SER A 118 20.84 6.79 -8.78
N GLN A 119 21.38 5.62 -8.44
CA GLN A 119 21.45 5.05 -7.08
C GLN A 119 20.09 4.73 -6.43
N ARG A 120 18.99 4.72 -7.17
CA ARG A 120 17.70 4.26 -6.69
C ARG A 120 17.45 2.84 -7.14
N LYS A 121 16.78 2.07 -6.29
CA LYS A 121 16.46 0.67 -6.58
C LYS A 121 14.95 0.51 -6.76
N VAL A 122 14.58 -0.32 -7.75
CA VAL A 122 13.19 -0.75 -7.97
C VAL A 122 13.20 -2.27 -8.08
N TYR A 123 12.33 -2.92 -7.34
CA TYR A 123 12.21 -4.38 -7.37
C TYR A 123 10.76 -4.83 -7.13
N GLY A 124 10.45 -6.03 -7.63
CA GLY A 124 9.18 -6.68 -7.37
C GLY A 124 9.25 -7.54 -6.10
N SER A 125 8.12 -7.68 -5.42
CA SER A 125 7.95 -8.62 -4.32
C SER A 125 6.56 -9.26 -4.42
N LEU A 126 6.50 -10.57 -4.24
CA LEU A 126 5.26 -11.33 -4.24
C LEU A 126 5.01 -11.97 -2.87
N ILE A 127 4.19 -13.01 -2.87
CA ILE A 127 3.81 -13.77 -1.68
C ILE A 127 5.03 -14.41 -1.00
N GLY A 128 4.99 -14.46 0.32
CA GLY A 128 5.97 -15.18 1.12
C GLY A 128 5.69 -16.68 1.21
N GLY A 129 6.65 -17.43 1.72
CA GLY A 129 6.49 -18.83 2.06
C GLY A 129 5.67 -19.04 3.34
N ILE A 130 5.39 -20.31 3.68
CA ILE A 130 4.60 -20.66 4.87
C ILE A 130 5.25 -20.12 6.15
N LYS A 131 6.58 -20.25 6.27
CA LYS A 131 7.33 -19.74 7.43
C LYS A 131 7.18 -18.23 7.58
N GLU A 132 7.38 -17.48 6.50
CA GLU A 132 7.26 -16.02 6.50
C GLU A 132 5.82 -15.57 6.82
N THR A 133 4.83 -16.33 6.35
CA THR A 133 3.42 -16.08 6.67
C THR A 133 3.16 -16.29 8.16
N GLN A 134 3.71 -17.34 8.76
CA GLN A 134 3.57 -17.55 10.20
C GLN A 134 4.26 -16.45 11.01
N GLU A 135 5.48 -16.07 10.64
CA GLU A 135 6.21 -14.96 11.28
C GLU A 135 5.41 -13.64 11.19
N MET A 136 4.77 -13.37 10.05
CA MET A 136 3.91 -12.21 9.86
C MET A 136 2.68 -12.27 10.79
N LEU A 137 2.03 -13.42 10.91
CA LEU A 137 0.88 -13.59 11.80
C LEU A 137 1.28 -13.40 13.27
N ASP A 138 2.37 -14.01 13.69
CA ASP A 138 2.89 -13.89 15.06
C ASP A 138 3.26 -12.43 15.38
N TYR A 139 3.90 -11.74 14.44
CA TYR A 139 4.19 -10.30 14.58
C TYR A 139 2.91 -9.48 14.70
N SER A 140 1.93 -9.74 13.83
CA SER A 140 0.66 -8.99 13.81
C SER A 140 -0.09 -9.12 15.13
N VAL A 141 -0.15 -10.33 15.71
CA VAL A 141 -0.77 -10.56 17.00
C VAL A 141 -0.01 -9.86 18.14
N ALA A 142 1.32 -9.89 18.11
CA ALA A 142 2.15 -9.27 19.14
C ALA A 142 2.06 -7.73 19.15
N HIS A 143 1.74 -7.12 17.99
CA HIS A 143 1.71 -5.67 17.80
C HIS A 143 0.30 -5.11 17.55
N ASP A 144 -0.74 -5.93 17.74
CA ASP A 144 -2.15 -5.54 17.56
C ASP A 144 -2.47 -5.00 16.16
N ILE A 145 -1.85 -5.58 15.11
CA ILE A 145 -2.01 -5.20 13.72
C ILE A 145 -3.02 -6.12 13.04
N TYR A 146 -4.21 -5.59 12.72
CA TYR A 146 -5.29 -6.35 12.10
C TYR A 146 -5.86 -5.63 10.88
N PRO A 147 -6.35 -6.39 9.88
CA PRO A 147 -7.04 -5.78 8.75
C PRO A 147 -8.40 -5.23 9.17
N GLU A 148 -8.75 -4.04 8.67
CA GLU A 148 -10.14 -3.61 8.68
C GLU A 148 -10.95 -4.41 7.67
N VAL A 149 -12.09 -4.95 8.11
CA VAL A 149 -12.95 -5.81 7.31
C VAL A 149 -14.42 -5.37 7.40
N GLU A 150 -15.14 -5.54 6.30
CA GLU A 150 -16.59 -5.45 6.23
C GLU A 150 -17.17 -6.87 6.24
N ILE A 151 -17.91 -7.23 7.29
CA ILE A 151 -18.50 -8.58 7.43
C ILE A 151 -19.82 -8.62 6.66
N ILE A 152 -19.97 -9.60 5.79
CA ILE A 152 -21.20 -9.87 5.03
C ILE A 152 -21.70 -11.28 5.33
N LYS A 153 -23.00 -11.51 5.11
CA LYS A 153 -23.61 -12.84 5.27
C LYS A 153 -23.22 -13.76 4.13
N ALA A 154 -23.26 -15.07 4.38
CA ALA A 154 -23.12 -16.13 3.38
C ALA A 154 -24.42 -16.26 2.55
N ASP A 155 -24.81 -15.17 1.90
CA ASP A 155 -25.99 -15.04 1.04
C ASP A 155 -25.55 -14.67 -0.37
N ALA A 156 -26.13 -15.33 -1.37
CA ALA A 156 -25.71 -15.17 -2.77
C ALA A 156 -25.82 -13.72 -3.25
N ALA A 157 -26.88 -13.00 -2.87
CA ALA A 157 -27.08 -11.61 -3.30
C ALA A 157 -26.08 -10.64 -2.62
N GLU A 158 -25.76 -10.88 -1.34
CA GLU A 158 -24.74 -10.10 -0.63
C GLU A 158 -23.34 -10.36 -1.20
N ILE A 159 -23.01 -11.61 -1.48
CA ILE A 159 -21.73 -11.99 -2.10
C ILE A 159 -21.60 -11.37 -3.50
N ASP A 160 -22.62 -11.46 -4.34
CA ASP A 160 -22.63 -10.86 -5.67
C ASP A 160 -22.49 -9.33 -5.63
N LYS A 161 -23.12 -8.68 -4.65
CA LYS A 161 -22.98 -7.24 -4.44
C LYS A 161 -21.55 -6.88 -4.01
N ALA A 162 -21.00 -7.62 -3.05
CA ALA A 162 -19.63 -7.43 -2.58
C ALA A 162 -18.62 -7.63 -3.72
N TRP A 163 -18.80 -8.66 -4.55
CA TRP A 163 -17.96 -8.91 -5.72
C TRP A 163 -17.96 -7.73 -6.69
N ARG A 164 -19.15 -7.19 -7.02
CA ARG A 164 -19.28 -6.00 -7.86
C ARG A 164 -18.60 -4.79 -7.24
N ASN A 165 -18.76 -4.57 -5.94
CA ASN A 165 -18.10 -3.46 -5.24
C ASN A 165 -16.58 -3.57 -5.28
N VAL A 166 -16.03 -4.79 -5.17
CA VAL A 166 -14.59 -5.01 -5.31
C VAL A 166 -14.12 -4.69 -6.74
N ALA A 167 -14.85 -5.18 -7.75
CA ALA A 167 -14.53 -4.92 -9.15
C ALA A 167 -14.59 -3.43 -9.51
N ASP A 168 -15.55 -2.70 -8.93
CA ASP A 168 -15.73 -1.25 -9.09
C ASP A 168 -14.78 -0.40 -8.22
N GLY A 169 -13.98 -1.01 -7.36
CA GLY A 169 -13.10 -0.31 -6.40
C GLY A 169 -13.86 0.42 -5.28
N LYS A 170 -15.11 0.04 -5.00
CA LYS A 170 -15.98 0.66 -3.98
C LYS A 170 -15.82 0.05 -2.59
N VAL A 171 -15.09 -1.06 -2.46
CA VAL A 171 -14.75 -1.65 -1.17
C VAL A 171 -13.76 -0.74 -0.44
N LYS A 172 -13.95 -0.56 0.86
CA LYS A 172 -12.98 0.21 1.66
C LYS A 172 -11.62 -0.50 1.66
N PHE A 173 -11.59 -1.74 2.17
CA PHE A 173 -10.38 -2.57 2.17
C PHE A 173 -10.66 -4.03 1.82
N ARG A 174 -11.62 -4.69 2.49
CA ARG A 174 -11.89 -6.13 2.33
C ARG A 174 -13.27 -6.51 2.83
N TYR A 175 -13.93 -7.44 2.12
CA TYR A 175 -15.09 -8.18 2.62
C TYR A 175 -14.67 -9.50 3.25
N VAL A 176 -15.36 -9.88 4.33
CA VAL A 176 -15.25 -11.20 4.97
C VAL A 176 -16.65 -11.81 5.07
N ILE A 177 -16.80 -13.04 4.59
CA ILE A 177 -18.09 -13.75 4.62
C ILE A 177 -18.23 -14.48 5.95
N ASP A 178 -19.27 -14.15 6.72
CA ASP A 178 -19.61 -14.89 7.93
C ASP A 178 -20.27 -16.21 7.57
N MET A 179 -19.48 -17.29 7.59
CA MET A 179 -19.91 -18.64 7.25
C MET A 179 -20.93 -19.23 8.26
N SER A 180 -21.07 -18.65 9.46
CA SER A 180 -22.11 -19.08 10.40
C SER A 180 -23.53 -18.75 9.93
N THR A 181 -23.65 -17.85 8.95
CA THR A 181 -24.92 -17.40 8.40
C THR A 181 -25.38 -18.22 7.16
N ILE A 182 -24.62 -19.22 6.77
CA ILE A 182 -25.01 -20.13 5.65
C ILE A 182 -26.27 -20.90 6.04
N LYS A 183 -27.22 -20.97 5.12
CA LYS A 183 -28.49 -21.70 5.30
C LYS A 183 -28.49 -23.00 4.50
#